data_6be5f560bd955828a16c71c74150ebca
#
_entry.id   6be5f560bd955828a16c71c74150ebca
#
_cell.length_a   1.000
_cell.length_b   1.000
_cell.length_c   1.000
_cell.angle_alpha   90.00
_cell.angle_beta   90.00
_cell.angle_gamma   90.00
#
_symmetry.space_group_name_H-M   'P 1'
#
loop_
_entity.id
_entity.type
_entity.pdbx_description
1 polymer ?
#
loop_
_entity_poly.entity_id
_entity_poly.type
_entity_poly.pdbx_seq_one_letter_code
_entity_poly.pdbx_strand_id
1 'polypeptide(L)'
;MLEILAEAPGPLSIAELSSALDVHRSIAYRILRTLEDHRMVVRDASGAVQLGPQLAALARGISRDLQAAALPELTGVASELGMTAFLVVLDRDECVTLVSVEPRHTNGSVV
;
A
#
# COMPACT_ATOMS: atom_id res chain seq x y z
N MET A 1 -13.63 0.58 -2.40
CA MET A 1 -13.36 0.27 -0.97
C MET A 1 -11.87 0.31 -0.62
N LEU A 2 -11.03 -0.32 -1.41
CA LEU A 2 -9.58 -0.36 -1.13
C LEU A 2 -8.96 1.03 -1.07
N GLU A 3 -9.31 1.90 -1.99
CA GLU A 3 -8.79 3.26 -2.04
C GLU A 3 -9.18 4.07 -0.80
N ILE A 4 -10.42 3.91 -0.35
CA ILE A 4 -10.93 4.58 0.85
C ILE A 4 -10.12 4.14 2.06
N LEU A 5 -9.89 2.84 2.19
CA LEU A 5 -9.10 2.30 3.29
C LEU A 5 -7.64 2.75 3.24
N ALA A 6 -7.08 2.86 2.05
CA ALA A 6 -5.70 3.30 1.88
C ALA A 6 -5.49 4.74 2.34
N GLU A 7 -6.48 5.60 2.12
CA GLU A 7 -6.40 7.01 2.48
C GLU A 7 -6.86 7.30 3.91
N ALA A 8 -7.52 6.35 4.55
CA ALA A 8 -8.03 6.55 5.90
C ALA A 8 -6.90 6.61 6.91
N PRO A 9 -7.02 7.44 7.95
CA PRO A 9 -6.00 7.53 9.00
C PRO A 9 -5.95 6.31 9.91
N GLY A 10 -6.95 5.43 9.84
CA GLY A 10 -7.02 4.22 10.64
C GLY A 10 -8.13 3.31 10.14
N PRO A 11 -8.37 2.18 10.82
CA PRO A 11 -9.43 1.26 10.43
C PRO A 11 -10.81 1.94 10.40
N LEU A 12 -11.66 1.50 9.48
CA LEU A 12 -13.00 2.05 9.33
C LEU A 12 -14.08 1.01 9.64
N SER A 13 -15.16 1.46 10.25
CA SER A 13 -16.32 0.60 10.46
C SER A 13 -17.06 0.36 9.15
N ILE A 14 -17.88 -0.68 9.12
CA ILE A 14 -18.70 -0.94 7.93
C ILE A 14 -19.67 0.22 7.66
N ALA A 15 -20.15 0.88 8.71
CA ALA A 15 -21.01 2.03 8.55
C ALA A 15 -20.30 3.19 7.88
N GLU A 16 -19.06 3.45 8.28
CA GLU A 16 -18.23 4.47 7.66
C GLU A 16 -17.91 4.13 6.20
N LEU A 17 -17.63 2.87 5.93
CA LEU A 17 -17.37 2.41 4.55
C LEU A 17 -18.60 2.52 3.67
N SER A 18 -19.78 2.10 4.16
CA SER A 18 -21.00 2.20 3.37
C SER A 18 -21.36 3.65 3.08
N SER A 19 -21.14 4.53 4.04
CA SER A 19 -21.35 5.96 3.86
C SER A 19 -20.39 6.55 2.83
N ALA A 20 -19.10 6.23 2.93
CA ALA A 20 -18.08 6.72 2.02
C ALA A 20 -18.30 6.22 0.58
N LEU A 21 -18.79 5.00 0.43
CA LEU A 21 -19.10 4.41 -0.88
C LEU A 21 -20.46 4.86 -1.41
N ASP A 22 -21.28 5.46 -0.55
CA ASP A 22 -22.65 5.85 -0.87
C ASP A 22 -23.46 4.64 -1.36
N VAL A 23 -23.38 3.55 -0.63
CA VAL A 23 -24.13 2.32 -0.92
C VAL A 23 -24.81 1.82 0.34
N HIS A 24 -25.80 0.96 0.16
CA HIS A 24 -26.48 0.33 1.27
C HIS A 24 -25.49 -0.59 1.99
N ARG A 25 -25.69 -0.74 3.30
CA ARG A 25 -24.83 -1.56 4.15
C ARG A 25 -24.67 -3.00 3.64
N SER A 26 -25.75 -3.57 3.11
CA SER A 26 -25.71 -4.93 2.56
C SER A 26 -24.77 -5.07 1.36
N ILE A 27 -24.69 -4.03 0.55
CA ILE A 27 -23.78 -4.00 -0.60
C ILE A 27 -22.33 -3.85 -0.11
N ALA A 28 -22.12 -2.98 0.88
CA ALA A 28 -20.79 -2.81 1.47
C ALA A 28 -20.30 -4.12 2.09
N TYR A 29 -21.17 -4.86 2.77
CA TYR A 29 -20.82 -6.17 3.32
C TYR A 29 -20.45 -7.19 2.25
N ARG A 30 -21.17 -7.14 1.13
CA ARG A 30 -20.89 -8.06 0.03
C ARG A 30 -19.50 -7.81 -0.56
N ILE A 31 -19.17 -6.56 -0.77
CA ILE A 31 -17.83 -6.15 -1.25
C ILE A 31 -16.78 -6.56 -0.23
N LEU A 32 -17.03 -6.26 1.04
CA LEU A 32 -16.12 -6.58 2.12
C LEU A 32 -15.80 -8.08 2.18
N ARG A 33 -16.82 -8.92 2.09
CA ARG A 33 -16.63 -10.38 2.14
C ARG A 33 -15.76 -10.89 1.00
N THR A 34 -15.98 -10.36 -0.19
CA THR A 34 -15.16 -10.74 -1.35
C THR A 34 -13.70 -10.38 -1.11
N LEU A 35 -13.45 -9.18 -0.61
CA LEU A 35 -12.07 -8.74 -0.34
C LEU A 35 -11.44 -9.51 0.81
N GLU A 36 -12.22 -9.84 1.85
CA GLU A 36 -11.74 -10.67 2.95
C GLU A 36 -11.38 -12.08 2.50
N ASP A 37 -12.18 -12.66 1.61
CA ASP A 37 -11.90 -14.00 1.08
C ASP A 37 -10.57 -14.06 0.38
N HIS A 38 -10.15 -12.97 -0.24
CA HIS A 38 -8.86 -12.86 -0.89
C HIS A 38 -7.79 -12.25 0.00
N ARG A 39 -8.11 -12.00 1.26
CA ARG A 39 -7.18 -11.45 2.25
C ARG A 39 -6.65 -10.07 1.89
N MET A 40 -7.38 -9.34 1.07
CA MET A 40 -7.05 -7.97 0.71
C MET A 40 -7.43 -6.97 1.79
N VAL A 41 -8.40 -7.34 2.64
CA VAL A 41 -8.77 -6.57 3.82
C VAL A 41 -8.86 -7.51 5.01
N VAL A 42 -8.67 -6.97 6.20
CA VAL A 42 -8.80 -7.70 7.46
C VAL A 42 -9.61 -6.85 8.43
N ARG A 43 -10.22 -7.50 9.41
CA ARG A 43 -10.92 -6.80 10.49
C ARG A 43 -10.11 -6.92 11.76
N ASP A 44 -10.10 -5.85 12.56
CA ASP A 44 -9.49 -5.91 13.88
C ASP A 44 -10.49 -6.48 14.90
N ALA A 45 -10.10 -6.51 16.17
CA ALA A 45 -10.91 -7.07 17.24
C ALA A 45 -12.25 -6.34 17.40
N SER A 46 -12.35 -5.08 17.02
CA SER A 46 -13.58 -4.30 17.09
C SER A 46 -14.47 -4.51 15.87
N GLY A 47 -13.98 -5.21 14.85
CA GLY A 47 -14.68 -5.38 13.60
C GLY A 47 -14.39 -4.28 12.58
N ALA A 48 -13.55 -3.33 12.91
CA ALA A 48 -13.16 -2.29 11.98
C ALA A 48 -12.24 -2.86 10.90
N VAL A 49 -12.35 -2.32 9.70
CA VAL A 49 -11.74 -2.85 8.49
C VAL A 49 -10.49 -2.06 8.13
N GLN A 50 -9.46 -2.75 7.71
CA GLN A 50 -8.23 -2.14 7.22
C GLN A 50 -7.65 -2.96 6.09
N LEU A 51 -6.71 -2.41 5.35
CA LEU A 51 -6.04 -3.12 4.27
C LEU A 51 -5.29 -4.33 4.81
N GLY A 52 -5.39 -5.44 4.09
CA GLY A 52 -4.72 -6.67 4.47
C GLY A 52 -3.31 -6.77 3.88
N PRO A 53 -2.41 -7.52 4.53
CA PRO A 53 -1.03 -7.65 4.07
C PRO A 53 -0.91 -8.40 2.74
N GLN A 54 -1.93 -9.12 2.30
CA GLN A 54 -1.90 -9.81 1.02
C GLN A 54 -1.72 -8.82 -0.15
N LEU A 55 -2.18 -7.58 0.04
CA LEU A 55 -1.97 -6.54 -0.99
C LEU A 55 -0.50 -6.27 -1.22
N ALA A 56 0.30 -6.28 -0.16
CA ALA A 56 1.75 -6.10 -0.29
C ALA A 56 2.38 -7.27 -1.05
N ALA A 57 1.91 -8.50 -0.79
CA ALA A 57 2.39 -9.68 -1.49
C ALA A 57 2.05 -9.62 -2.98
N LEU A 58 0.84 -9.17 -3.32
CA LEU A 58 0.42 -9.01 -4.70
C LEU A 58 1.23 -7.91 -5.40
N ALA A 59 1.47 -6.81 -4.70
CA ALA A 59 2.22 -5.68 -5.27
C ALA A 59 3.65 -6.07 -5.65
N ARG A 60 4.25 -7.02 -4.94
CA ARG A 60 5.58 -7.51 -5.29
C ARG A 60 5.64 -8.17 -6.67
N GLY A 61 4.50 -8.60 -7.20
CA GLY A 61 4.42 -9.17 -8.54
C GLY A 61 4.38 -8.15 -9.67
N ILE A 62 4.22 -6.87 -9.34
CA ILE A 62 4.10 -5.82 -10.35
C ILE A 62 5.48 -5.46 -10.89
N SER A 63 5.67 -5.62 -12.22
CA SER A 63 6.93 -5.29 -12.87
C SER A 63 8.16 -5.81 -12.12
N ARG A 64 8.10 -7.09 -11.75
CA ARG A 64 9.10 -7.71 -10.88
C ARG A 64 10.53 -7.55 -11.40
N ASP A 65 10.72 -7.74 -12.71
CA ASP A 65 12.05 -7.63 -13.30
C ASP A 65 12.56 -6.19 -13.23
N LEU A 66 11.68 -5.23 -13.45
CA LEU A 66 12.02 -3.81 -13.36
C LEU A 66 12.41 -3.44 -11.91
N GLN A 67 11.66 -3.90 -10.94
CA GLN A 67 11.97 -3.66 -9.54
C GLN A 67 13.32 -4.27 -9.16
N ALA A 68 13.58 -5.50 -9.58
CA ALA A 68 14.82 -6.19 -9.30
C ALA A 68 16.02 -5.49 -9.94
N ALA A 69 15.86 -4.99 -11.15
CA ALA A 69 16.91 -4.27 -11.84
C ALA A 69 17.17 -2.89 -11.22
N ALA A 70 16.12 -2.24 -10.76
CA ALA A 70 16.20 -0.88 -10.22
C ALA A 70 16.76 -0.83 -8.79
N LEU A 71 16.49 -1.85 -7.99
CA LEU A 71 16.79 -1.81 -6.55
C LEU A 71 18.28 -1.54 -6.24
N PRO A 72 19.25 -2.22 -6.84
CA PRO A 72 20.66 -1.91 -6.56
C PRO A 72 21.06 -0.51 -7.01
N GLU A 73 20.51 -0.04 -8.12
CA GLU A 73 20.80 1.31 -8.63
C GLU A 73 20.24 2.37 -7.68
N LEU A 74 19.01 2.18 -7.23
CA LEU A 74 18.37 3.11 -6.28
C LEU A 74 19.11 3.12 -4.95
N THR A 75 19.53 1.95 -4.49
CA THR A 75 20.27 1.83 -3.23
C THR A 75 21.58 2.59 -3.30
N GLY A 76 22.30 2.44 -4.42
CA GLY A 76 23.55 3.15 -4.65
C GLY A 76 23.38 4.65 -4.68
N VAL A 77 22.40 5.13 -5.43
CA VAL A 77 22.12 6.57 -5.55
C VAL A 77 21.68 7.16 -4.20
N ALA A 78 20.78 6.47 -3.50
CA ALA A 78 20.30 6.94 -2.22
C ALA A 78 21.44 7.05 -1.21
N SER A 79 22.32 6.07 -1.16
CA SER A 79 23.47 6.06 -0.25
C SER A 79 24.48 7.15 -0.62
N GLU A 80 24.75 7.31 -1.91
CA GLU A 80 25.73 8.27 -2.38
C GLU A 80 25.28 9.71 -2.16
N LEU A 81 24.03 10.00 -2.42
CA LEU A 81 23.49 11.35 -2.30
C LEU A 81 22.87 11.66 -0.94
N GLY A 82 22.67 10.66 -0.11
CA GLY A 82 22.01 10.85 1.19
C GLY A 82 20.55 11.23 1.05
N MET A 83 19.90 10.78 0.00
CA MET A 83 18.51 11.12 -0.32
C MET A 83 17.70 9.86 -0.59
N THR A 84 16.38 9.95 -0.40
CA THR A 84 15.48 8.87 -0.76
C THR A 84 15.34 8.80 -2.27
N ALA A 85 15.47 7.60 -2.82
CA ALA A 85 15.33 7.34 -4.24
C ALA A 85 14.08 6.52 -4.52
N PHE A 86 13.39 6.82 -5.60
CA PHE A 86 12.14 6.16 -5.96
C PHE A 86 12.19 5.57 -7.35
N LEU A 87 11.52 4.42 -7.53
CA LEU A 87 11.14 3.93 -8.85
C LEU A 87 9.66 4.23 -9.02
N VAL A 88 9.33 5.02 -10.02
CA VAL A 88 7.97 5.47 -10.27
C VAL A 88 7.55 5.03 -11.67
N VAL A 89 6.33 4.56 -11.80
CA VAL A 89 5.74 4.25 -13.11
C VAL A 89 4.55 5.14 -13.34
N LEU A 90 4.27 5.42 -14.60
CA LEU A 90 3.12 6.20 -14.99
C LEU A 90 1.93 5.26 -15.22
N ASP A 91 0.86 5.50 -14.49
CA ASP A 91 -0.40 4.78 -14.67
C ASP A 91 -1.47 5.82 -15.00
N ARG A 92 -1.85 5.87 -16.28
CA ARG A 92 -2.74 6.92 -16.81
C ARG A 92 -2.11 8.29 -16.55
N ASP A 93 -2.75 9.11 -15.73
CA ASP A 93 -2.25 10.45 -15.40
C ASP A 93 -1.56 10.49 -14.04
N GLU A 94 -1.38 9.35 -13.40
CA GLU A 94 -0.82 9.26 -12.07
C GLU A 94 0.56 8.61 -12.07
N CYS A 95 1.42 9.09 -11.21
CA CYS A 95 2.70 8.45 -10.94
C CYS A 95 2.53 7.55 -9.73
N VAL A 96 2.88 6.28 -9.90
CA VAL A 96 2.76 5.29 -8.83
C VAL A 96 4.17 4.84 -8.44
N THR A 97 4.48 4.96 -7.16
CA THR A 97 5.77 4.52 -6.63
C THR A 97 5.77 3.00 -6.46
N LEU A 98 6.66 2.31 -7.14
CA LEU A 98 6.83 0.87 -6.99
C LEU A 98 7.87 0.51 -5.92
N VAL A 99 8.92 1.29 -5.81
CA VAL A 99 10.00 1.06 -4.86
C VAL A 99 10.44 2.40 -4.30
N SER A 100 10.72 2.42 -3.00
CA SER A 100 11.27 3.59 -2.31
C SER A 100 12.44 3.10 -1.48
N VAL A 101 13.60 3.73 -1.63
CA VAL A 101 14.80 3.37 -0.90
C VAL A 101 15.32 4.59 -0.16
N GLU A 102 15.42 4.46 1.15
CA GLU A 102 15.98 5.51 1.99
C GLU A 102 17.49 5.36 2.07
N PRO A 103 18.22 6.46 2.29
CA PRO A 103 19.66 6.37 2.44
C PRO A 103 20.03 5.59 3.70
N ARG A 104 21.14 4.85 3.61
CA ARG A 104 21.66 4.15 4.78
C ARG A 104 22.21 5.15 5.76
N HIS A 105 21.91 4.95 7.02
CA HIS A 105 22.55 5.72 8.08
C HIS A 105 23.91 5.13 8.35
N THR A 106 24.93 5.95 8.20
CA THR A 106 26.26 5.54 8.56
C THR A 106 26.51 5.90 10.01
N ASN A 107 27.50 5.31 10.57
CA ASN A 107 27.94 5.57 11.93
C ASN A 107 26.80 5.56 12.90
N GLY A 108 25.87 4.81 12.63
CA GLY A 108 24.89 4.51 13.59
C GLY A 108 24.14 5.62 14.14
N SER A 109 24.33 6.61 13.60
CA SER A 109 23.54 7.63 14.12
C SER A 109 22.18 7.23 13.95
N VAL A 110 22.05 6.76 13.95
CA VAL A 110 21.07 6.60 13.90
C VAL A 110 20.33 6.60 14.45
N VAL A 111 20.28 6.77 14.61
CA VAL A 111 19.67 6.72 15.05
C VAL A 111 19.22 6.88 15.11
#